data_61c0c0e5c96720e41f4f37c49221fd49
#
_entry.id   61c0c0e5c96720e41f4f37c49221fd49
#
_cell.length_a   1.000
_cell.length_b   1.000
_cell.length_c   1.000
_cell.angle_alpha   90.00
_cell.angle_beta   90.00
_cell.angle_gamma   90.00
#
_symmetry.space_group_name_H-M   'P 1'
#
loop_
_entity.id
_entity.type
_entity.pdbx_description
1 polymer ?
#
loop_
_entity_poly.entity_id
_entity_poly.type
_entity_poly.pdbx_seq_one_letter_code
_entity_poly.pdbx_strand_id
1 'polypeptide(L)'
;MGMCPDDLSQRHLEIIENADFLVGADRHLKWFADHRAKKRKIDSPISGVLADIETLAQSGTVAVLASGDPLFYGIGTTLIRHFGKDRVTIYPNVSSMAAAFGRINCSWHEAAAVSMHARDGRRGLMLALASAKPVFVLTDPENSPDRVAQMVVQDFSDAVAIWVAERMGYEDERVYNPDIGHAALQTWRTPNCVILVPDPASLPGPGLFPGLPDDAYAHTRGMITKAEIRAVVFSKLCPRPGDVFWDLGAASGSVAIEAAFFMTFGRIFAVEKNPNRAADIRTNAEKFTPNRVEVIEEDILTAMGNLPDPERIFVGGGGKDLEAILLAACPRLASKGRIVINVVVLENLGTCLAVLKKLGFAAEVVQVQISRSSQMTAGMRMAAHNPVFVVTGQKP
;
A
#
# COMPACT_ATOMS: atom_id res chain seq x y z
N MET A 1 -19.08 -3.06 -24.59
CA MET A 1 -18.46 -3.64 -25.82
C MET A 1 -17.86 -5.03 -25.56
N GLY A 2 -17.68 -5.57 -24.45
CA GLY A 2 -16.91 -6.80 -24.26
C GLY A 2 -15.43 -6.63 -24.67
N MET A 3 -14.75 -7.72 -24.93
CA MET A 3 -13.34 -7.73 -25.36
C MET A 3 -13.22 -7.71 -26.89
N CYS A 4 -14.21 -8.24 -27.61
CA CYS A 4 -14.31 -8.25 -29.07
C CYS A 4 -15.76 -8.00 -29.53
N PRO A 5 -16.01 -7.79 -30.85
CA PRO A 5 -17.36 -7.60 -31.38
C PRO A 5 -18.31 -8.78 -31.09
N ASP A 6 -17.77 -10.02 -31.07
CA ASP A 6 -18.54 -11.24 -30.88
C ASP A 6 -19.09 -11.39 -29.45
N ASP A 7 -18.57 -10.62 -28.49
CA ASP A 7 -19.10 -10.56 -27.11
C ASP A 7 -20.43 -9.78 -27.02
N LEU A 8 -20.86 -9.10 -28.09
CA LEU A 8 -22.08 -8.30 -28.07
C LEU A 8 -23.31 -9.18 -28.10
N SER A 9 -24.15 -9.08 -27.08
CA SER A 9 -25.45 -9.71 -27.08
C SER A 9 -26.39 -9.00 -28.05
N GLN A 10 -27.50 -9.68 -28.43
CA GLN A 10 -28.53 -9.11 -29.27
C GLN A 10 -29.05 -7.76 -28.70
N ARG A 11 -29.21 -7.68 -27.39
CA ARG A 11 -29.63 -6.45 -26.72
C ARG A 11 -28.63 -5.29 -26.90
N HIS A 12 -27.32 -5.58 -26.85
CA HIS A 12 -26.30 -4.54 -27.10
C HIS A 12 -26.37 -4.04 -28.55
N LEU A 13 -26.54 -4.95 -29.51
CA LEU A 13 -26.68 -4.61 -30.92
C LEU A 13 -27.92 -3.75 -31.19
N GLU A 14 -29.06 -4.08 -30.61
CA GLU A 14 -30.31 -3.30 -30.72
C GLU A 14 -30.14 -1.86 -30.16
N ILE A 15 -29.42 -1.70 -29.03
CA ILE A 15 -29.17 -0.39 -28.46
C ILE A 15 -28.29 0.45 -29.37
N ILE A 16 -27.23 -0.15 -29.91
CA ILE A 16 -26.32 0.52 -30.83
C ILE A 16 -27.05 0.89 -32.12
N GLU A 17 -27.83 -0.02 -32.68
CA GLU A 17 -28.56 0.20 -33.94
C GLU A 17 -29.58 1.35 -33.85
N ASN A 18 -30.20 1.51 -32.69
CA ASN A 18 -31.18 2.57 -32.45
C ASN A 18 -30.55 3.90 -32.02
N ALA A 19 -29.22 3.99 -31.91
CA ALA A 19 -28.54 5.23 -31.55
C ALA A 19 -28.42 6.18 -32.75
N ASP A 20 -28.62 7.47 -32.47
CA ASP A 20 -28.39 8.57 -33.43
C ASP A 20 -26.90 8.98 -33.45
N PHE A 21 -26.22 8.76 -32.32
CA PHE A 21 -24.81 9.11 -32.16
C PHE A 21 -24.04 7.99 -31.45
N LEU A 22 -22.86 7.64 -31.99
CA LEU A 22 -21.91 6.73 -31.38
C LEU A 22 -20.69 7.48 -30.90
N VAL A 23 -20.41 7.42 -29.59
CA VAL A 23 -19.24 8.01 -28.97
C VAL A 23 -18.33 6.90 -28.46
N GLY A 24 -17.05 6.86 -28.84
CA GLY A 24 -16.18 5.75 -28.44
C GLY A 24 -14.71 5.98 -28.79
N ALA A 25 -13.85 5.09 -28.29
CA ALA A 25 -12.47 5.04 -28.77
C ALA A 25 -12.43 4.63 -30.25
N ASP A 26 -11.41 5.06 -30.97
CA ASP A 26 -11.24 4.81 -32.39
C ASP A 26 -11.44 3.34 -32.79
N ARG A 27 -10.89 2.40 -31.99
CA ARG A 27 -11.04 0.96 -32.20
C ARG A 27 -12.50 0.49 -32.16
N HIS A 28 -13.30 1.03 -31.25
CA HIS A 28 -14.70 0.64 -31.12
C HIS A 28 -15.56 1.24 -32.23
N LEU A 29 -15.29 2.47 -32.64
CA LEU A 29 -15.98 3.11 -33.74
C LEU A 29 -15.70 2.42 -35.07
N LYS A 30 -14.53 1.82 -35.27
CA LYS A 30 -14.19 1.03 -36.46
C LYS A 30 -15.05 -0.23 -36.58
N TRP A 31 -15.47 -0.86 -35.49
CA TRP A 31 -16.37 -2.01 -35.53
C TRP A 31 -17.76 -1.67 -36.10
N PHE A 32 -18.12 -0.40 -36.08
CA PHE A 32 -19.37 0.13 -36.61
C PHE A 32 -19.14 1.15 -37.73
N ALA A 33 -18.13 0.92 -38.58
CA ALA A 33 -17.77 1.86 -39.63
C ALA A 33 -18.95 2.21 -40.54
N ASP A 34 -19.77 1.22 -40.90
CA ASP A 34 -20.92 1.34 -41.80
C ASP A 34 -22.23 1.72 -41.08
N HIS A 35 -22.19 1.91 -39.76
CA HIS A 35 -23.37 2.30 -39.00
C HIS A 35 -23.84 3.71 -39.33
N ARG A 36 -25.13 3.95 -39.44
CA ARG A 36 -25.77 5.23 -39.83
C ARG A 36 -25.51 6.40 -38.85
N ALA A 37 -25.31 6.08 -37.56
CA ALA A 37 -25.13 7.09 -36.53
C ALA A 37 -23.89 7.94 -36.78
N LYS A 38 -23.99 9.22 -36.44
CA LYS A 38 -22.81 10.11 -36.43
C LYS A 38 -21.83 9.69 -35.35
N LYS A 39 -20.56 9.65 -35.67
CA LYS A 39 -19.51 9.15 -34.79
C LYS A 39 -18.71 10.28 -34.18
N ARG A 40 -18.48 10.21 -32.84
CA ARG A 40 -17.60 11.09 -32.09
C ARG A 40 -16.54 10.27 -31.37
N LYS A 41 -15.27 10.52 -31.68
CA LYS A 41 -14.14 9.86 -31.01
C LYS A 41 -13.92 10.42 -29.62
N ILE A 42 -13.64 9.53 -28.66
CA ILE A 42 -13.17 9.92 -27.31
C ILE A 42 -11.69 10.29 -27.41
N ASP A 43 -11.37 11.53 -27.01
CA ASP A 43 -10.04 12.10 -27.00
C ASP A 43 -9.80 12.88 -25.68
N SER A 44 -8.60 13.43 -25.51
CA SER A 44 -8.24 14.24 -24.36
C SER A 44 -8.30 15.73 -24.73
N PRO A 45 -8.80 16.59 -23.86
CA PRO A 45 -9.32 16.31 -22.51
C PRO A 45 -10.76 15.78 -22.54
N ILE A 46 -11.08 14.88 -21.61
CA ILE A 46 -12.40 14.25 -21.50
C ILE A 46 -13.55 15.26 -21.31
N SER A 47 -13.27 16.44 -20.75
CA SER A 47 -14.25 17.51 -20.56
C SER A 47 -14.87 17.98 -21.88
N GLY A 48 -14.09 18.02 -22.96
CA GLY A 48 -14.60 18.34 -24.31
C GLY A 48 -15.58 17.29 -24.81
N VAL A 49 -15.25 16.01 -24.61
CA VAL A 49 -16.13 14.89 -24.99
C VAL A 49 -17.44 14.92 -24.21
N LEU A 50 -17.40 15.25 -22.91
CA LEU A 50 -18.62 15.38 -22.09
C LEU A 50 -19.53 16.51 -22.57
N ALA A 51 -18.97 17.66 -22.94
CA ALA A 51 -19.72 18.79 -23.49
C ALA A 51 -20.34 18.42 -24.86
N ASP A 52 -19.62 17.69 -25.71
CA ASP A 52 -20.14 17.21 -26.98
C ASP A 52 -21.30 16.22 -26.76
N ILE A 53 -21.16 15.26 -25.82
CA ILE A 53 -22.23 14.33 -25.48
C ILE A 53 -23.48 15.07 -24.99
N GLU A 54 -23.32 16.11 -24.17
CA GLU A 54 -24.45 16.91 -23.68
C GLU A 54 -25.20 17.59 -24.82
N THR A 55 -24.47 18.14 -25.79
CA THR A 55 -25.04 18.78 -26.98
C THR A 55 -25.74 17.76 -27.87
N LEU A 56 -25.11 16.61 -28.13
CA LEU A 56 -25.69 15.55 -28.96
C LEU A 56 -26.97 14.96 -28.34
N ALA A 57 -27.00 14.79 -27.03
CA ALA A 57 -28.16 14.27 -26.31
C ALA A 57 -29.39 15.19 -26.36
N GLN A 58 -29.26 16.45 -26.76
CA GLN A 58 -30.39 17.34 -27.02
C GLN A 58 -31.11 17.01 -28.34
N SER A 59 -30.42 16.38 -29.29
CA SER A 59 -30.91 16.11 -30.63
C SER A 59 -31.15 14.65 -30.94
N GLY A 60 -30.82 13.73 -30.04
CA GLY A 60 -31.03 12.30 -30.25
C GLY A 60 -30.39 11.42 -29.18
N THR A 61 -30.50 10.12 -29.40
CA THR A 61 -29.96 9.09 -28.50
C THR A 61 -28.47 8.90 -28.71
N VAL A 62 -27.68 9.00 -27.61
CA VAL A 62 -26.23 8.82 -27.63
C VAL A 62 -25.85 7.48 -27.01
N ALA A 63 -25.20 6.61 -27.77
CA ALA A 63 -24.60 5.40 -27.25
C ALA A 63 -23.08 5.58 -27.08
N VAL A 64 -22.60 5.43 -25.83
CA VAL A 64 -21.17 5.52 -25.52
C VAL A 64 -20.57 4.13 -25.46
N LEU A 65 -19.63 3.85 -26.37
CA LEU A 65 -19.00 2.55 -26.52
C LEU A 65 -17.78 2.45 -25.59
N ALA A 66 -17.87 1.55 -24.60
CA ALA A 66 -16.80 1.29 -23.63
C ALA A 66 -16.33 -0.17 -23.72
N SER A 67 -15.06 -0.46 -23.44
CA SER A 67 -14.57 -1.83 -23.34
C SER A 67 -15.13 -2.52 -22.10
N GLY A 68 -15.46 -3.80 -22.20
CA GLY A 68 -15.92 -4.63 -21.09
C GLY A 68 -17.14 -4.05 -20.37
N ASP A 69 -17.08 -4.02 -19.05
CA ASP A 69 -18.06 -3.37 -18.20
C ASP A 69 -17.75 -1.87 -18.05
N PRO A 70 -18.67 -0.95 -18.44
CA PRO A 70 -18.46 0.49 -18.34
C PRO A 70 -18.19 1.01 -16.90
N LEU A 71 -18.58 0.25 -15.87
CA LEU A 71 -18.36 0.60 -14.47
C LEU A 71 -17.07 0.00 -13.90
N PHE A 72 -16.45 -0.96 -14.59
CA PHE A 72 -15.19 -1.54 -14.16
C PHE A 72 -14.01 -0.71 -14.68
N TYR A 73 -13.58 0.30 -13.93
CA TYR A 73 -12.56 1.29 -14.31
C TYR A 73 -12.81 1.97 -15.66
N GLY A 74 -14.06 1.96 -16.10
CA GLY A 74 -14.48 2.49 -17.40
C GLY A 74 -15.08 3.89 -17.32
N ILE A 75 -15.44 4.43 -18.50
CA ILE A 75 -16.02 5.77 -18.67
C ILE A 75 -17.39 5.94 -18.00
N GLY A 76 -18.11 4.86 -17.70
CA GLY A 76 -19.44 4.88 -17.12
C GLY A 76 -19.52 5.68 -15.81
N THR A 77 -18.53 5.51 -14.94
CA THR A 77 -18.44 6.27 -13.68
C THR A 77 -18.32 7.77 -13.93
N THR A 78 -17.55 8.17 -14.94
CA THR A 78 -17.37 9.58 -15.33
C THR A 78 -18.67 10.16 -15.89
N LEU A 79 -19.38 9.40 -16.75
CA LEU A 79 -20.67 9.80 -17.30
C LEU A 79 -21.73 9.98 -16.21
N ILE A 80 -21.84 9.00 -15.29
CA ILE A 80 -22.80 9.09 -14.18
C ILE A 80 -22.51 10.30 -13.28
N ARG A 81 -21.23 10.58 -13.00
CA ARG A 81 -20.82 11.73 -12.17
C ARG A 81 -21.18 13.07 -12.84
N HIS A 82 -21.06 13.14 -14.16
CA HIS A 82 -21.29 14.38 -14.91
C HIS A 82 -22.79 14.62 -15.21
N PHE A 83 -23.48 13.59 -15.70
CA PHE A 83 -24.87 13.70 -16.17
C PHE A 83 -25.93 13.33 -15.13
N GLY A 84 -25.54 12.66 -14.04
CA GLY A 84 -26.44 12.07 -13.06
C GLY A 84 -26.93 10.66 -13.47
N LYS A 85 -27.24 9.86 -12.45
CA LYS A 85 -27.65 8.45 -12.62
C LYS A 85 -28.95 8.27 -13.41
N ASP A 86 -29.83 9.25 -13.39
CA ASP A 86 -31.14 9.16 -14.02
C ASP A 86 -31.09 9.44 -15.54
N ARG A 87 -29.98 9.99 -16.03
CA ARG A 87 -29.74 10.28 -17.46
C ARG A 87 -28.82 9.26 -18.13
N VAL A 88 -28.25 8.33 -17.39
CA VAL A 88 -27.26 7.36 -17.90
C VAL A 88 -27.72 5.95 -17.60
N THR A 89 -27.94 5.16 -18.65
CA THR A 89 -28.23 3.73 -18.51
C THR A 89 -26.98 2.92 -18.85
N ILE A 90 -26.58 2.03 -17.97
CA ILE A 90 -25.41 1.19 -18.15
C ILE A 90 -25.83 -0.21 -18.63
N TYR A 91 -25.15 -0.66 -19.67
CA TYR A 91 -25.31 -2.02 -20.23
C TYR A 91 -23.97 -2.75 -20.05
N PRO A 92 -23.80 -3.55 -18.98
CA PRO A 92 -22.53 -4.23 -18.68
C PRO A 92 -22.27 -5.37 -19.67
N ASN A 93 -20.99 -5.64 -19.91
CA ASN A 93 -20.55 -6.81 -20.66
C ASN A 93 -19.34 -7.43 -19.95
N VAL A 94 -18.78 -8.52 -20.48
CA VAL A 94 -17.64 -9.22 -19.88
C VAL A 94 -16.48 -8.25 -19.67
N SER A 95 -16.08 -8.08 -18.42
CA SER A 95 -14.93 -7.23 -18.07
C SER A 95 -13.61 -7.94 -18.39
N SER A 96 -12.52 -7.18 -18.56
CA SER A 96 -11.18 -7.74 -18.71
C SER A 96 -10.77 -8.63 -17.54
N MET A 97 -11.22 -8.30 -16.33
CA MET A 97 -10.99 -9.13 -15.14
C MET A 97 -11.69 -10.50 -15.29
N ALA A 98 -13.00 -10.52 -15.56
CA ALA A 98 -13.73 -11.78 -15.70
C ALA A 98 -13.17 -12.63 -16.84
N ALA A 99 -12.84 -12.00 -17.98
CA ALA A 99 -12.21 -12.69 -19.11
C ALA A 99 -10.86 -13.29 -18.74
N ALA A 100 -9.97 -12.52 -18.09
CA ALA A 100 -8.64 -12.98 -17.72
C ALA A 100 -8.66 -14.14 -16.72
N PHE A 101 -9.49 -14.05 -15.67
CA PHE A 101 -9.65 -15.14 -14.70
C PHE A 101 -10.26 -16.39 -15.34
N GLY A 102 -11.19 -16.24 -16.29
CA GLY A 102 -11.72 -17.36 -17.06
C GLY A 102 -10.65 -18.08 -17.89
N ARG A 103 -9.67 -17.36 -18.46
CA ARG A 103 -8.56 -17.96 -19.24
C ARG A 103 -7.62 -18.81 -18.39
N ILE A 104 -7.46 -18.49 -17.10
CA ILE A 104 -6.59 -19.22 -16.19
C ILE A 104 -7.36 -20.21 -15.30
N ASN A 105 -8.67 -20.39 -15.52
CA ASN A 105 -9.55 -21.24 -14.71
C ASN A 105 -9.45 -20.97 -13.20
N CYS A 106 -9.34 -19.70 -12.82
CA CYS A 106 -9.22 -19.27 -11.43
C CYS A 106 -10.50 -18.50 -11.02
N SER A 107 -10.99 -18.77 -9.82
CA SER A 107 -12.10 -18.02 -9.26
C SER A 107 -11.68 -16.61 -8.89
N TRP A 108 -12.51 -15.61 -9.20
CA TRP A 108 -12.23 -14.20 -8.94
C TRP A 108 -13.14 -13.55 -7.90
N HIS A 109 -14.03 -14.32 -7.25
CA HIS A 109 -14.98 -13.77 -6.28
C HIS A 109 -14.32 -13.12 -5.06
N GLU A 110 -13.09 -13.55 -4.69
CA GLU A 110 -12.29 -12.93 -3.63
C GLU A 110 -11.17 -12.03 -4.15
N ALA A 111 -10.99 -11.97 -5.47
CA ALA A 111 -9.89 -11.23 -6.04
C ALA A 111 -10.05 -9.72 -5.86
N ALA A 112 -8.96 -9.05 -5.53
CA ALA A 112 -8.88 -7.60 -5.56
C ALA A 112 -8.62 -7.10 -6.98
N ALA A 113 -9.18 -5.95 -7.35
CA ALA A 113 -8.87 -5.27 -8.60
C ALA A 113 -8.11 -3.97 -8.32
N VAL A 114 -6.98 -3.79 -8.99
CA VAL A 114 -6.12 -2.61 -8.87
C VAL A 114 -5.92 -2.00 -10.25
N SER A 115 -6.08 -0.68 -10.36
CA SER A 115 -5.73 0.07 -11.57
C SER A 115 -4.42 0.81 -11.34
N MET A 116 -3.44 0.58 -12.20
CA MET A 116 -2.17 1.29 -12.17
C MET A 116 -2.25 2.71 -12.73
N HIS A 117 -3.37 3.09 -13.35
CA HIS A 117 -3.64 4.46 -13.78
C HIS A 117 -3.87 5.44 -12.60
N ALA A 118 -4.07 4.95 -11.38
CA ALA A 118 -4.26 5.78 -10.20
C ALA A 118 -2.91 6.21 -9.60
N ARG A 119 -2.85 7.41 -8.98
CA ARG A 119 -1.64 7.92 -8.29
C ARG A 119 -1.12 6.97 -7.20
N ASP A 120 -2.00 6.19 -6.57
CA ASP A 120 -1.70 5.22 -5.51
C ASP A 120 -1.69 3.77 -6.01
N GLY A 121 -1.49 3.53 -7.32
CA GLY A 121 -1.55 2.19 -7.92
C GLY A 121 -0.62 1.19 -7.24
N ARG A 122 0.64 1.56 -7.00
CA ARG A 122 1.61 0.72 -6.28
C ARG A 122 1.13 0.39 -4.86
N ARG A 123 0.68 1.39 -4.11
CA ARG A 123 0.17 1.22 -2.74
C ARG A 123 -1.02 0.26 -2.71
N GLY A 124 -1.98 0.47 -3.63
CA GLY A 124 -3.14 -0.42 -3.77
C GLY A 124 -2.75 -1.86 -4.09
N LEU A 125 -1.77 -2.04 -4.98
CA LEU A 125 -1.24 -3.34 -5.36
C LEU A 125 -0.61 -4.07 -4.15
N MET A 126 0.27 -3.40 -3.41
CA MET A 126 0.95 -3.99 -2.25
C MET A 126 -0.04 -4.37 -1.14
N LEU A 127 -1.04 -3.52 -0.88
CA LEU A 127 -2.12 -3.83 0.06
C LEU A 127 -2.93 -5.06 -0.36
N ALA A 128 -3.28 -5.14 -1.64
CA ALA A 128 -4.04 -6.25 -2.17
C ALA A 128 -3.26 -7.56 -2.05
N LEU A 129 -1.97 -7.58 -2.41
CA LEU A 129 -1.10 -8.75 -2.28
C LEU A 129 -0.90 -9.19 -0.83
N ALA A 130 -0.75 -8.23 0.10
CA ALA A 130 -0.63 -8.52 1.52
C ALA A 130 -1.87 -9.21 2.12
N SER A 131 -3.03 -9.14 1.45
CA SER A 131 -4.24 -9.85 1.85
C SER A 131 -4.24 -11.34 1.47
N ALA A 132 -3.19 -11.83 0.82
CA ALA A 132 -3.05 -13.22 0.32
C ALA A 132 -4.16 -13.65 -0.65
N LYS A 133 -4.80 -12.70 -1.33
CA LYS A 133 -5.86 -12.94 -2.32
C LYS A 133 -5.35 -12.70 -3.74
N PRO A 134 -5.92 -13.34 -4.76
CA PRO A 134 -5.61 -13.02 -6.14
C PRO A 134 -5.84 -11.54 -6.43
N VAL A 135 -4.97 -10.94 -7.24
CA VAL A 135 -5.04 -9.52 -7.60
C VAL A 135 -5.07 -9.37 -9.11
N PHE A 136 -6.11 -8.75 -9.62
CA PHE A 136 -6.18 -8.31 -11.00
C PHE A 136 -5.60 -6.90 -11.12
N VAL A 137 -4.69 -6.70 -12.07
CA VAL A 137 -4.02 -5.41 -12.30
C VAL A 137 -4.33 -4.91 -13.70
N LEU A 138 -4.99 -3.76 -13.78
CA LEU A 138 -5.09 -2.99 -15.02
C LEU A 138 -3.81 -2.21 -15.21
N THR A 139 -3.09 -2.55 -16.25
CA THR A 139 -1.82 -1.95 -16.67
C THR A 139 -2.03 -0.74 -17.58
N ASP A 140 -1.00 0.07 -17.71
CA ASP A 140 -0.89 1.16 -18.67
C ASP A 140 0.52 1.18 -19.29
N PRO A 141 0.83 2.06 -20.27
CA PRO A 141 2.15 2.11 -20.88
C PRO A 141 3.31 2.40 -19.94
N GLU A 142 3.07 3.12 -18.81
CA GLU A 142 4.08 3.44 -17.81
C GLU A 142 4.22 2.32 -16.78
N ASN A 143 3.12 1.62 -16.50
CA ASN A 143 3.02 0.52 -15.56
C ASN A 143 2.67 -0.77 -16.31
N SER A 144 3.54 -1.15 -17.24
CA SER A 144 3.48 -2.37 -18.02
C SER A 144 3.69 -3.63 -17.15
N PRO A 145 3.36 -4.84 -17.63
CA PRO A 145 3.51 -6.06 -16.83
C PRO A 145 4.91 -6.30 -16.27
N ASP A 146 5.98 -5.92 -17.00
CA ASP A 146 7.35 -5.96 -16.50
C ASP A 146 7.58 -5.04 -15.31
N ARG A 147 7.04 -3.82 -15.35
CA ARG A 147 7.11 -2.89 -14.22
C ARG A 147 6.34 -3.39 -13.01
N VAL A 148 5.16 -3.98 -13.22
CA VAL A 148 4.38 -4.62 -12.16
C VAL A 148 5.18 -5.77 -11.54
N ALA A 149 5.77 -6.64 -12.35
CA ALA A 149 6.62 -7.74 -11.89
C ALA A 149 7.83 -7.24 -11.08
N GLN A 150 8.53 -6.20 -11.55
CA GLN A 150 9.65 -5.57 -10.83
C GLN A 150 9.24 -5.06 -9.44
N MET A 151 8.07 -4.42 -9.32
CA MET A 151 7.55 -3.96 -8.03
C MET A 151 7.28 -5.13 -7.07
N VAL A 152 6.71 -6.23 -7.59
CA VAL A 152 6.34 -7.39 -6.78
C VAL A 152 7.57 -8.17 -6.33
N VAL A 153 8.56 -8.39 -7.19
CA VAL A 153 9.81 -9.08 -6.84
C VAL A 153 10.54 -8.41 -5.69
N GLN A 154 10.53 -7.06 -5.63
CA GLN A 154 11.20 -6.31 -4.57
C GLN A 154 10.64 -6.59 -3.17
N ASP A 155 9.32 -6.79 -3.06
CA ASP A 155 8.63 -6.86 -1.78
C ASP A 155 8.14 -8.29 -1.43
N PHE A 156 7.91 -9.15 -2.44
CA PHE A 156 7.31 -10.49 -2.25
C PHE A 156 8.13 -11.64 -2.83
N SER A 157 9.23 -11.36 -3.55
CA SER A 157 10.07 -12.39 -4.20
C SER A 157 9.23 -13.42 -4.98
N ASP A 158 9.54 -14.72 -4.82
CA ASP A 158 8.89 -15.82 -5.53
C ASP A 158 7.55 -16.27 -4.91
N ALA A 159 7.09 -15.56 -3.87
CA ALA A 159 5.84 -15.90 -3.19
C ALA A 159 4.57 -15.54 -3.99
N VAL A 160 4.71 -15.04 -5.22
CA VAL A 160 3.59 -14.59 -6.05
C VAL A 160 3.75 -15.13 -7.48
N ALA A 161 2.82 -15.98 -7.90
CA ALA A 161 2.71 -16.36 -9.32
C ALA A 161 2.12 -15.22 -10.14
N ILE A 162 2.67 -15.00 -11.33
CA ILE A 162 2.20 -13.96 -12.27
C ILE A 162 1.62 -14.58 -13.53
N TRP A 163 0.48 -14.08 -13.95
CA TRP A 163 -0.13 -14.35 -15.25
C TRP A 163 -0.25 -13.05 -16.02
N VAL A 164 0.21 -13.06 -17.26
CA VAL A 164 0.10 -11.90 -18.17
C VAL A 164 -0.82 -12.27 -19.31
N ALA A 165 -1.92 -11.54 -19.47
CA ALA A 165 -2.85 -11.69 -20.56
C ALA A 165 -2.67 -10.53 -21.54
N GLU A 166 -2.27 -10.86 -22.77
CA GLU A 166 -2.06 -9.92 -23.87
C GLU A 166 -3.22 -10.01 -24.86
N ARG A 167 -3.67 -8.85 -25.33
CA ARG A 167 -4.60 -8.69 -26.46
C ARG A 167 -5.85 -9.58 -26.35
N MET A 168 -6.41 -9.67 -25.16
CA MET A 168 -7.62 -10.47 -24.96
C MET A 168 -8.76 -10.01 -25.88
N GLY A 169 -9.42 -10.99 -26.50
CA GLY A 169 -10.47 -10.77 -27.51
C GLY A 169 -9.96 -10.47 -28.91
N TYR A 170 -8.64 -10.49 -29.15
CA TYR A 170 -8.06 -10.42 -30.49
C TYR A 170 -7.66 -11.82 -30.98
N GLU A 171 -7.50 -12.00 -32.29
CA GLU A 171 -7.08 -13.28 -32.88
C GLU A 171 -5.71 -13.77 -32.38
N ASP A 172 -4.85 -12.84 -32.00
CA ASP A 172 -3.51 -13.11 -31.47
C ASP A 172 -3.45 -12.99 -29.92
N GLU A 173 -4.57 -13.23 -29.25
CA GLU A 173 -4.67 -13.32 -27.78
C GLU A 173 -3.68 -14.36 -27.22
N ARG A 174 -2.97 -14.01 -26.16
CA ARG A 174 -2.07 -14.91 -25.44
C ARG A 174 -2.15 -14.71 -23.95
N VAL A 175 -2.02 -15.81 -23.21
CA VAL A 175 -1.93 -15.81 -21.76
C VAL A 175 -0.71 -16.60 -21.33
N TYR A 176 0.15 -15.97 -20.55
CA TYR A 176 1.42 -16.52 -20.10
C TYR A 176 1.44 -16.63 -18.58
N ASN A 177 2.14 -17.66 -18.09
CA ASN A 177 2.50 -17.80 -16.67
C ASN A 177 4.03 -17.96 -16.58
N PRO A 178 4.80 -16.89 -16.75
CA PRO A 178 6.24 -16.93 -16.62
C PRO A 178 6.66 -16.96 -15.15
N ASP A 179 7.90 -17.31 -14.88
CA ASP A 179 8.56 -16.93 -13.63
C ASP A 179 8.53 -15.40 -13.48
N ILE A 180 8.29 -14.92 -12.25
CA ILE A 180 8.09 -13.48 -12.02
C ILE A 180 9.35 -12.65 -12.31
N GLY A 181 10.54 -13.21 -12.08
CA GLY A 181 11.81 -12.59 -12.45
C GLY A 181 11.97 -12.49 -13.96
N HIS A 182 11.57 -13.51 -14.71
CA HIS A 182 11.51 -13.47 -16.17
C HIS A 182 10.46 -12.46 -16.67
N ALA A 183 9.30 -12.39 -16.04
CA ALA A 183 8.27 -11.41 -16.39
C ALA A 183 8.76 -9.96 -16.26
N ALA A 184 9.61 -9.69 -15.28
CA ALA A 184 10.23 -8.38 -15.03
C ALA A 184 11.23 -7.93 -16.11
N LEU A 185 11.72 -8.84 -16.96
CA LEU A 185 12.72 -8.59 -18.00
C LEU A 185 12.16 -8.59 -19.42
N GLN A 186 10.89 -9.00 -19.59
CA GLN A 186 10.25 -9.13 -20.90
C GLN A 186 9.53 -7.85 -21.32
N THR A 187 9.34 -7.67 -22.62
CA THR A 187 8.45 -6.66 -23.19
C THR A 187 7.12 -7.30 -23.56
N TRP A 188 6.02 -6.64 -23.23
CA TRP A 188 4.67 -7.15 -23.35
C TRP A 188 3.85 -6.37 -24.37
N ARG A 189 3.03 -7.08 -25.17
CA ARG A 189 2.15 -6.45 -26.17
C ARG A 189 0.95 -5.77 -25.48
N THR A 190 0.51 -4.68 -26.07
CA THR A 190 -0.69 -3.94 -25.60
C THR A 190 -1.92 -4.24 -26.47
N PRO A 191 -3.13 -4.20 -25.95
CA PRO A 191 -3.49 -4.04 -24.53
C PRO A 191 -3.17 -5.30 -23.72
N ASN A 192 -2.82 -5.13 -22.46
CA ASN A 192 -2.52 -6.24 -21.56
C ASN A 192 -3.10 -6.01 -20.15
N CYS A 193 -3.11 -7.06 -19.34
CA CYS A 193 -3.40 -7.01 -17.92
C CYS A 193 -2.63 -8.12 -17.20
N VAL A 194 -2.56 -8.02 -15.89
CA VAL A 194 -1.83 -8.97 -15.04
C VAL A 194 -2.77 -9.56 -14.00
N ILE A 195 -2.61 -10.85 -13.72
CA ILE A 195 -3.15 -11.50 -12.53
C ILE A 195 -1.97 -11.95 -11.68
N LEU A 196 -1.99 -11.59 -10.41
CA LEU A 196 -1.04 -12.01 -9.40
C LEU A 196 -1.75 -12.95 -8.44
N VAL A 197 -1.19 -14.12 -8.23
CA VAL A 197 -1.73 -15.13 -7.34
C VAL A 197 -0.71 -15.39 -6.25
N PRO A 198 -0.88 -14.78 -5.05
CA PRO A 198 0.00 -15.05 -3.91
C PRO A 198 -0.10 -16.51 -3.47
N ASP A 199 1.02 -17.12 -3.13
CA ASP A 199 1.05 -18.40 -2.41
C ASP A 199 1.00 -18.12 -0.91
N PRO A 200 -0.12 -18.42 -0.23
CA PRO A 200 -0.26 -18.14 1.20
C PRO A 200 0.79 -18.82 2.08
N ALA A 201 1.38 -19.94 1.61
CA ALA A 201 2.41 -20.66 2.34
C ALA A 201 3.79 -20.00 2.24
N SER A 202 4.03 -19.27 1.14
CA SER A 202 5.30 -18.59 0.85
C SER A 202 5.29 -17.11 1.20
N LEU A 203 4.10 -16.51 1.38
CA LEU A 203 4.01 -15.16 1.95
C LEU A 203 4.61 -15.18 3.36
N PRO A 204 5.32 -14.11 3.77
CA PRO A 204 5.76 -14.01 5.15
C PRO A 204 4.52 -14.18 6.04
N GLY A 205 4.45 -15.38 6.65
CA GLY A 205 3.28 -15.82 7.40
C GLY A 205 3.00 -14.92 8.60
N PRO A 206 1.88 -15.11 9.32
CA PRO A 206 1.54 -14.38 10.53
C PRO A 206 2.50 -14.66 11.71
N GLY A 207 3.68 -15.23 11.43
CA GLY A 207 4.71 -15.55 12.42
C GLY A 207 5.53 -14.35 12.91
N LEU A 208 5.46 -13.20 12.27
CA LEU A 208 6.11 -11.99 12.72
C LEU A 208 5.09 -11.10 13.44
N PHE A 209 5.09 -11.15 14.75
CA PHE A 209 4.22 -10.35 15.63
C PHE A 209 5.08 -9.46 16.56
N PRO A 210 4.53 -8.37 17.11
CA PRO A 210 5.28 -7.52 18.01
C PRO A 210 5.66 -8.27 19.27
N GLY A 211 6.89 -8.06 19.74
CA GLY A 211 7.41 -8.70 20.92
C GLY A 211 8.19 -9.99 20.64
N LEU A 212 8.89 -10.08 19.51
CA LEU A 212 9.88 -11.14 19.30
C LEU A 212 10.87 -11.22 20.46
N PRO A 213 11.40 -12.41 20.80
CA PRO A 213 12.38 -12.56 21.88
C PRO A 213 13.55 -11.59 21.76
N ASP A 214 14.00 -11.02 22.87
CA ASP A 214 15.08 -10.01 22.86
C ASP A 214 16.40 -10.60 22.34
N ASP A 215 16.67 -11.89 22.61
CA ASP A 215 17.83 -12.63 22.16
C ASP A 215 17.83 -12.99 20.67
N ALA A 216 16.69 -12.81 20.00
CA ALA A 216 16.63 -12.93 18.54
C ALA A 216 17.37 -11.80 17.81
N TYR A 217 17.60 -10.68 18.49
CA TYR A 217 18.26 -9.49 17.95
C TYR A 217 19.73 -9.38 18.37
N ALA A 218 20.58 -8.93 17.45
CA ALA A 218 21.88 -8.40 17.82
C ALA A 218 21.69 -7.09 18.59
N HIS A 219 22.32 -6.94 19.75
CA HIS A 219 22.27 -5.73 20.56
C HIS A 219 23.48 -5.54 21.44
N THR A 220 24.00 -4.32 21.49
CA THR A 220 25.15 -3.96 22.31
C THR A 220 24.75 -3.73 23.76
N ARG A 221 25.34 -4.46 24.71
CA ARG A 221 25.16 -4.28 26.18
C ARG A 221 23.69 -4.27 26.66
N GLY A 222 22.81 -5.05 26.02
CA GLY A 222 21.38 -5.13 26.41
C GLY A 222 20.55 -3.88 26.06
N MET A 223 21.08 -3.01 25.20
CA MET A 223 20.40 -1.81 24.71
C MET A 223 19.33 -2.20 23.66
N ILE A 224 18.23 -2.73 24.17
CA ILE A 224 17.05 -3.13 23.39
C ILE A 224 15.81 -2.81 24.19
N THR A 225 14.78 -2.29 23.54
CA THR A 225 13.43 -2.20 24.10
C THR A 225 12.90 -3.60 24.30
N LYS A 226 12.50 -3.96 25.54
CA LYS A 226 12.09 -5.30 25.89
C LYS A 226 10.83 -5.74 25.12
N ALA A 227 10.70 -7.04 24.84
CA ALA A 227 9.64 -7.62 24.02
C ALA A 227 8.23 -7.14 24.46
N GLU A 228 7.93 -7.19 25.75
CA GLU A 228 6.64 -6.79 26.30
C GLU A 228 6.42 -5.26 26.16
N ILE A 229 7.48 -4.47 26.30
CA ILE A 229 7.43 -3.02 26.09
C ILE A 229 7.17 -2.73 24.61
N ARG A 230 7.83 -3.45 23.68
CA ARG A 230 7.57 -3.30 22.24
C ARG A 230 6.11 -3.58 21.89
N ALA A 231 5.53 -4.64 22.45
CA ALA A 231 4.11 -4.96 22.23
C ALA A 231 3.18 -3.80 22.68
N VAL A 232 3.47 -3.20 23.85
CA VAL A 232 2.72 -2.02 24.34
C VAL A 232 2.97 -0.81 23.43
N VAL A 233 4.20 -0.56 23.01
CA VAL A 233 4.57 0.53 22.09
C VAL A 233 3.76 0.43 20.80
N PHE A 234 3.67 -0.75 20.17
CA PHE A 234 2.89 -0.95 18.93
C PHE A 234 1.39 -0.76 19.15
N SER A 235 0.86 -1.21 20.29
CA SER A 235 -0.54 -0.92 20.67
C SER A 235 -0.83 0.59 20.71
N LYS A 236 0.15 1.41 21.13
CA LYS A 236 0.00 2.86 21.23
C LYS A 236 0.32 3.60 19.94
N LEU A 237 1.30 3.14 19.17
CA LEU A 237 1.65 3.69 17.85
C LEU A 237 0.52 3.50 16.82
N CYS A 238 -0.18 2.35 16.86
CA CYS A 238 -1.20 1.97 15.89
C CYS A 238 -0.69 2.19 14.45
N PRO A 239 0.42 1.55 14.03
CA PRO A 239 0.99 1.76 12.69
C PRO A 239 0.04 1.29 11.61
N ARG A 240 0.06 1.97 10.45
CA ARG A 240 -0.72 1.62 9.27
C ARG A 240 0.22 1.18 8.14
N PRO A 241 -0.23 0.34 7.24
CA PRO A 241 0.62 -0.22 6.19
C PRO A 241 1.43 0.78 5.36
N GLY A 242 0.96 2.01 5.16
CA GLY A 242 1.63 3.03 4.34
C GLY A 242 2.20 4.21 5.09
N ASP A 243 2.27 4.17 6.42
CA ASP A 243 2.78 5.27 7.22
C ASP A 243 4.30 5.48 7.00
N VAL A 244 4.77 6.71 7.17
CA VAL A 244 6.18 7.05 7.38
C VAL A 244 6.45 6.98 8.87
N PHE A 245 7.45 6.20 9.27
CA PHE A 245 7.79 5.96 10.66
C PHE A 245 9.22 6.40 10.97
N TRP A 246 9.39 7.12 12.06
CA TRP A 246 10.68 7.45 12.64
C TRP A 246 10.91 6.70 13.95
N ASP A 247 12.00 5.95 14.02
CA ASP A 247 12.54 5.37 15.27
C ASP A 247 13.75 6.21 15.67
N LEU A 248 13.55 7.13 16.63
CA LEU A 248 14.54 8.10 17.07
C LEU A 248 15.29 7.58 18.30
N GLY A 249 16.59 7.30 18.13
CA GLY A 249 17.41 6.61 19.12
C GLY A 249 17.15 5.09 19.08
N ALA A 250 17.25 4.52 17.89
CA ALA A 250 16.78 3.16 17.59
C ALA A 250 17.55 2.04 18.29
N ALA A 251 18.77 2.28 18.79
CA ALA A 251 19.65 1.32 19.49
C ALA A 251 19.85 0.02 18.67
N SER A 252 19.13 -1.08 19.00
CA SER A 252 19.15 -2.33 18.24
C SER A 252 18.26 -2.33 17.00
N GLY A 253 17.43 -1.30 16.81
CA GLY A 253 16.42 -1.23 15.74
C GLY A 253 15.21 -2.12 15.94
N SER A 254 15.06 -2.77 17.09
CA SER A 254 13.98 -3.76 17.29
C SER A 254 12.58 -3.19 17.09
N VAL A 255 12.35 -1.90 17.40
CA VAL A 255 11.07 -1.24 17.16
C VAL A 255 10.89 -0.94 15.67
N ALA A 256 11.91 -0.40 14.98
CA ALA A 256 11.88 -0.16 13.55
C ALA A 256 11.63 -1.45 12.75
N ILE A 257 12.28 -2.55 13.13
CA ILE A 257 12.16 -3.85 12.48
C ILE A 257 10.75 -4.43 12.68
N GLU A 258 10.24 -4.43 13.92
CA GLU A 258 8.87 -4.90 14.16
C GLU A 258 7.82 -3.98 13.52
N ALA A 259 8.10 -2.67 13.36
CA ALA A 259 7.22 -1.78 12.60
C ALA A 259 7.06 -2.24 11.13
N ALA A 260 8.12 -2.80 10.52
CA ALA A 260 8.07 -3.29 9.15
C ALA A 260 7.09 -4.46 8.95
N PHE A 261 6.75 -5.20 10.01
CA PHE A 261 5.75 -6.27 9.95
C PHE A 261 4.33 -5.74 9.73
N PHE A 262 4.05 -4.52 10.17
CA PHE A 262 2.75 -3.86 9.99
C PHE A 262 2.73 -2.89 8.80
N MET A 263 3.89 -2.33 8.49
CA MET A 263 4.03 -1.25 7.51
C MET A 263 4.53 -1.79 6.18
N THR A 264 3.76 -2.69 5.55
CA THR A 264 4.16 -3.48 4.38
C THR A 264 4.69 -2.67 3.19
N PHE A 265 4.28 -1.39 3.05
CA PHE A 265 4.77 -0.46 2.02
C PHE A 265 5.04 0.96 2.58
N GLY A 266 5.08 1.10 3.90
CA GLY A 266 5.53 2.32 4.57
C GLY A 266 7.04 2.51 4.48
N ARG A 267 7.49 3.72 4.78
CA ARG A 267 8.92 4.03 4.90
C ARG A 267 9.33 4.08 6.37
N ILE A 268 10.41 3.41 6.71
CA ILE A 268 10.86 3.25 8.10
C ILE A 268 12.29 3.76 8.21
N PHE A 269 12.50 4.73 9.08
CA PHE A 269 13.79 5.36 9.33
C PHE A 269 14.20 5.07 10.77
N ALA A 270 15.33 4.37 10.93
CA ALA A 270 15.95 4.10 12.21
C ALA A 270 17.18 5.01 12.40
N VAL A 271 17.05 6.00 13.30
CA VAL A 271 18.10 6.99 13.57
C VAL A 271 18.89 6.59 14.80
N GLU A 272 20.18 6.38 14.67
CA GLU A 272 21.10 6.02 15.75
C GLU A 272 22.49 6.61 15.50
N LYS A 273 23.01 7.42 16.45
CA LYS A 273 24.31 8.09 16.29
C LYS A 273 25.52 7.22 16.63
N ASN A 274 25.32 6.13 17.36
CA ASN A 274 26.42 5.25 17.72
C ASN A 274 26.68 4.23 16.60
N PRO A 275 27.88 4.21 15.98
CA PRO A 275 28.17 3.34 14.84
C PRO A 275 28.04 1.85 15.15
N ASN A 276 28.40 1.40 16.35
CA ASN A 276 28.25 -0.02 16.73
C ASN A 276 26.76 -0.43 16.79
N ARG A 277 25.90 0.43 17.35
CA ARG A 277 24.46 0.19 17.41
C ARG A 277 23.81 0.32 16.03
N ALA A 278 24.27 1.25 15.20
CA ALA A 278 23.83 1.33 13.82
C ALA A 278 24.19 0.05 13.02
N ALA A 279 25.35 -0.56 13.31
CA ALA A 279 25.73 -1.86 12.76
C ALA A 279 24.80 -2.99 13.26
N ASP A 280 24.42 -3.00 14.57
CA ASP A 280 23.43 -3.94 15.12
C ASP A 280 22.09 -3.80 14.37
N ILE A 281 21.62 -2.57 14.09
CA ILE A 281 20.39 -2.33 13.33
C ILE A 281 20.47 -2.93 11.93
N ARG A 282 21.57 -2.68 11.20
CA ARG A 282 21.77 -3.23 9.84
C ARG A 282 21.76 -4.76 9.85
N THR A 283 22.44 -5.38 10.81
CA THR A 283 22.44 -6.85 10.97
C THR A 283 21.05 -7.40 11.22
N ASN A 284 20.29 -6.76 12.10
CA ASN A 284 18.95 -7.17 12.43
C ASN A 284 17.97 -6.92 11.28
N ALA A 285 18.09 -5.79 10.59
CA ALA A 285 17.26 -5.47 9.43
C ALA A 285 17.48 -6.49 8.30
N GLU A 286 18.73 -6.86 8.00
CA GLU A 286 19.01 -7.88 6.99
C GLU A 286 18.40 -9.24 7.36
N LYS A 287 18.45 -9.60 8.65
CA LYS A 287 17.90 -10.88 9.13
C LYS A 287 16.38 -10.97 9.05
N PHE A 288 15.66 -9.90 9.41
CA PHE A 288 14.21 -9.96 9.63
C PHE A 288 13.39 -9.23 8.56
N THR A 289 13.95 -8.16 7.99
CA THR A 289 13.22 -7.23 7.12
C THR A 289 14.16 -6.64 6.08
N PRO A 290 14.79 -7.47 5.22
CA PRO A 290 15.76 -6.98 4.24
C PRO A 290 15.16 -5.84 3.40
N ASN A 291 15.94 -4.77 3.21
CA ASN A 291 15.59 -3.58 2.45
C ASN A 291 14.36 -2.78 2.95
N ARG A 292 13.87 -3.03 4.17
CA ARG A 292 12.66 -2.37 4.69
C ARG A 292 12.94 -1.21 5.65
N VAL A 293 14.10 -1.21 6.29
CA VAL A 293 14.50 -0.22 7.29
C VAL A 293 15.68 0.57 6.78
N GLU A 294 15.52 1.88 6.64
CA GLU A 294 16.59 2.82 6.29
C GLU A 294 17.32 3.25 7.56
N VAL A 295 18.59 2.86 7.68
CA VAL A 295 19.41 3.13 8.87
C VAL A 295 20.18 4.42 8.67
N ILE A 296 19.88 5.42 9.51
CA ILE A 296 20.52 6.73 9.50
C ILE A 296 21.51 6.82 10.67
N GLU A 297 22.80 6.79 10.36
CA GLU A 297 23.88 6.88 11.35
C GLU A 297 24.26 8.33 11.60
N GLU A 298 23.41 9.03 12.37
CA GLU A 298 23.55 10.46 12.62
C GLU A 298 22.89 10.87 13.95
N ASP A 299 23.17 12.09 14.42
CA ASP A 299 22.45 12.69 15.54
C ASP A 299 20.98 12.94 15.14
N ILE A 300 20.05 12.72 16.09
CA ILE A 300 18.61 12.80 15.84
C ILE A 300 18.20 14.17 15.28
N LEU A 301 18.70 15.26 15.89
CA LEU A 301 18.31 16.62 15.49
C LEU A 301 18.79 16.96 14.07
N THR A 302 19.97 16.47 13.69
CA THR A 302 20.50 16.64 12.33
C THR A 302 19.73 15.79 11.34
N ALA A 303 19.58 14.50 11.62
CA ALA A 303 18.90 13.54 10.75
C ALA A 303 17.47 13.97 10.38
N MET A 304 16.71 14.45 11.36
CA MET A 304 15.33 14.89 11.12
C MET A 304 15.20 15.92 10.01
N GLY A 305 16.20 16.78 9.79
CA GLY A 305 16.16 17.80 8.73
C GLY A 305 15.95 17.24 7.32
N ASN A 306 16.40 16.02 7.07
CA ASN A 306 16.41 15.37 5.75
C ASN A 306 15.34 14.28 5.58
N LEU A 307 14.59 13.93 6.64
CA LEU A 307 13.56 12.89 6.58
C LEU A 307 12.22 13.45 6.09
N PRO A 308 11.38 12.65 5.42
CA PRO A 308 10.00 13.03 5.12
C PRO A 308 9.16 13.11 6.40
N ASP A 309 8.10 13.93 6.40
CA ASP A 309 7.22 14.08 7.56
C ASP A 309 6.53 12.76 7.93
N PRO A 310 6.54 12.37 9.22
CA PRO A 310 6.07 11.06 9.66
C PRO A 310 4.59 11.08 10.08
N GLU A 311 3.92 9.92 9.94
CA GLU A 311 2.66 9.62 10.61
C GLU A 311 2.86 8.98 11.98
N ARG A 312 4.02 8.35 12.19
CA ARG A 312 4.36 7.66 13.43
C ARG A 312 5.78 7.98 13.85
N ILE A 313 5.95 8.30 15.13
CA ILE A 313 7.27 8.54 15.74
C ILE A 313 7.37 7.66 16.99
N PHE A 314 8.50 6.97 17.12
CA PHE A 314 8.92 6.37 18.36
C PHE A 314 10.20 7.04 18.85
N VAL A 315 10.29 7.32 20.14
CA VAL A 315 11.50 7.85 20.79
C VAL A 315 11.96 6.85 21.85
N GLY A 316 12.99 6.08 21.52
CA GLY A 316 13.56 5.03 22.38
C GLY A 316 14.49 5.58 23.48
N GLY A 317 14.95 6.81 23.34
CA GLY A 317 15.76 7.50 24.30
C GLY A 317 16.18 8.87 23.75
N GLY A 318 16.10 9.89 24.56
CA GLY A 318 16.51 11.26 24.22
C GLY A 318 17.56 11.80 25.17
N GLY A 319 17.78 11.10 26.31
CA GLY A 319 18.72 11.55 27.33
C GLY A 319 18.45 13.00 27.75
N LYS A 320 19.51 13.80 27.77
CA LYS A 320 19.44 15.24 28.08
C LYS A 320 18.83 16.09 26.94
N ASP A 321 18.77 15.55 25.73
CA ASP A 321 18.31 16.28 24.55
C ASP A 321 16.83 16.02 24.23
N LEU A 322 16.11 15.29 25.13
CA LEU A 322 14.73 14.85 24.90
C LEU A 322 13.77 16.01 24.60
N GLU A 323 13.88 17.12 25.34
CA GLU A 323 13.04 18.32 25.11
C GLU A 323 13.24 18.87 23.70
N ALA A 324 14.49 19.04 23.27
CA ALA A 324 14.84 19.54 21.94
C ALA A 324 14.33 18.62 20.85
N ILE A 325 14.48 17.30 21.03
CA ILE A 325 13.99 16.27 20.10
C ILE A 325 12.46 16.39 19.94
N LEU A 326 11.72 16.48 21.05
CA LEU A 326 10.27 16.56 21.00
C LEU A 326 9.79 17.86 20.36
N LEU A 327 10.41 19.00 20.68
CA LEU A 327 10.10 20.30 20.09
C LEU A 327 10.35 20.33 18.57
N ALA A 328 11.32 19.58 18.09
CA ALA A 328 11.62 19.45 16.66
C ALA A 328 10.76 18.41 15.95
N ALA A 329 10.48 17.26 16.57
CA ALA A 329 9.76 16.15 15.95
C ALA A 329 8.24 16.34 15.91
N CYS A 330 7.63 16.80 17.02
CA CYS A 330 6.17 16.91 17.14
C CYS A 330 5.52 17.84 16.08
N PRO A 331 6.08 19.01 15.74
CA PRO A 331 5.48 19.86 14.69
C PRO A 331 5.43 19.18 13.33
N ARG A 332 6.40 18.31 13.02
CA ARG A 332 6.50 17.57 11.75
C ARG A 332 5.57 16.36 11.66
N LEU A 333 5.04 15.87 12.79
CA LEU A 333 4.10 14.78 12.79
C LEU A 333 2.85 15.16 11.99
N ALA A 334 2.36 14.28 11.13
CA ALA A 334 1.15 14.49 10.34
C ALA A 334 -0.09 14.69 11.24
N SER A 335 -1.16 15.33 10.73
CA SER A 335 -2.44 15.43 11.45
C SER A 335 -2.96 14.03 11.81
N LYS A 336 -3.48 13.86 13.03
CA LYS A 336 -3.87 12.57 13.61
C LYS A 336 -2.72 11.56 13.76
N GLY A 337 -1.47 11.98 13.52
CA GLY A 337 -0.28 11.19 13.75
C GLY A 337 -0.05 10.90 15.25
N ARG A 338 0.79 9.92 15.54
CA ARG A 338 1.11 9.50 16.91
C ARG A 338 2.59 9.47 17.18
N ILE A 339 2.96 9.98 18.37
CA ILE A 339 4.31 9.84 18.92
C ILE A 339 4.23 8.99 20.19
N VAL A 340 5.13 8.01 20.31
CA VAL A 340 5.27 7.19 21.52
C VAL A 340 6.70 7.33 22.04
N ILE A 341 6.84 7.60 23.33
CA ILE A 341 8.11 7.87 23.97
C ILE A 341 8.28 6.91 25.14
N ASN A 342 9.36 6.16 25.19
CA ASN A 342 9.71 5.33 26.33
C ASN A 342 10.59 6.13 27.30
N VAL A 343 10.17 6.21 28.55
CA VAL A 343 10.82 6.97 29.61
C VAL A 343 11.03 6.09 30.84
N VAL A 344 12.24 6.11 31.38
CA VAL A 344 12.60 5.41 32.64
C VAL A 344 13.00 6.39 33.74
N VAL A 345 13.26 7.64 33.37
CA VAL A 345 13.68 8.73 34.31
C VAL A 345 12.49 9.64 34.55
N LEU A 346 12.13 9.89 35.82
CA LEU A 346 10.93 10.67 36.18
C LEU A 346 10.97 12.12 35.69
N GLU A 347 12.13 12.74 35.68
CA GLU A 347 12.32 14.10 35.18
C GLU A 347 11.95 14.18 33.69
N ASN A 348 12.33 13.16 32.91
CA ASN A 348 11.99 13.07 31.49
C ASN A 348 10.47 12.87 31.27
N LEU A 349 9.78 12.20 32.19
CA LEU A 349 8.32 12.08 32.12
C LEU A 349 7.64 13.45 32.23
N GLY A 350 8.10 14.28 33.19
CA GLY A 350 7.62 15.65 33.33
C GLY A 350 7.86 16.49 32.08
N THR A 351 9.05 16.38 31.49
CA THR A 351 9.44 17.05 30.23
C THR A 351 8.53 16.64 29.08
N CYS A 352 8.29 15.33 28.87
CA CYS A 352 7.38 14.84 27.83
C CYS A 352 5.99 15.45 27.94
N LEU A 353 5.39 15.39 29.13
CA LEU A 353 4.04 15.89 29.37
C LEU A 353 3.95 17.41 29.15
N ALA A 354 4.94 18.16 29.62
CA ALA A 354 5.00 19.62 29.45
C ALA A 354 5.08 20.00 27.96
N VAL A 355 5.94 19.36 27.19
CA VAL A 355 6.13 19.63 25.75
C VAL A 355 4.85 19.24 24.96
N LEU A 356 4.31 18.05 25.18
CA LEU A 356 3.10 17.60 24.47
C LEU A 356 1.91 18.53 24.78
N LYS A 357 1.73 18.93 26.03
CA LYS A 357 0.69 19.90 26.42
C LYS A 357 0.90 21.27 25.75
N LYS A 358 2.14 21.78 25.73
CA LYS A 358 2.50 23.05 25.09
C LYS A 358 2.17 23.06 23.60
N LEU A 359 2.34 21.90 22.93
CA LEU A 359 2.09 21.74 21.50
C LEU A 359 0.64 21.30 21.19
N GLY A 360 -0.25 21.21 22.17
CA GLY A 360 -1.67 20.89 21.98
C GLY A 360 -1.96 19.42 21.70
N PHE A 361 -1.05 18.51 22.01
CA PHE A 361 -1.27 17.07 21.84
C PHE A 361 -2.17 16.50 22.94
N ALA A 362 -3.05 15.56 22.55
CA ALA A 362 -3.70 14.68 23.53
C ALA A 362 -2.66 13.68 24.03
N ALA A 363 -2.36 13.70 25.34
CA ALA A 363 -1.33 12.87 25.95
C ALA A 363 -1.92 11.80 26.88
N GLU A 364 -1.37 10.58 26.81
CA GLU A 364 -1.66 9.45 27.70
C GLU A 364 -0.35 8.88 28.24
N VAL A 365 -0.35 8.40 29.49
CA VAL A 365 0.80 7.71 30.09
C VAL A 365 0.37 6.34 30.59
N VAL A 366 1.11 5.32 30.23
CA VAL A 366 0.97 3.96 30.76
C VAL A 366 2.28 3.56 31.42
N GLN A 367 2.24 3.15 32.69
CA GLN A 367 3.39 2.53 33.36
C GLN A 367 3.34 1.01 33.13
N VAL A 368 4.44 0.45 32.64
CA VAL A 368 4.59 -0.99 32.42
C VAL A 368 5.67 -1.52 33.37
N GLN A 369 5.27 -2.46 34.25
CA GLN A 369 6.16 -3.17 35.13
C GLN A 369 6.26 -4.63 34.70
N ILE A 370 7.47 -5.11 34.43
CA ILE A 370 7.72 -6.46 33.95
C ILE A 370 8.53 -7.22 35.01
N SER A 371 8.16 -8.47 35.24
CA SER A 371 8.98 -9.45 35.93
C SER A 371 9.04 -10.72 35.10
N ARG A 372 10.24 -11.22 34.81
CA ARG A 372 10.44 -12.47 34.07
C ARG A 372 10.92 -13.58 35.01
N SER A 373 10.46 -14.81 34.74
CA SER A 373 10.98 -15.96 35.47
C SER A 373 12.45 -16.19 35.10
N SER A 374 13.27 -16.48 36.12
CA SER A 374 14.67 -16.89 35.94
C SER A 374 14.97 -18.13 36.74
N GLN A 375 15.69 -19.09 36.12
CA GLN A 375 16.04 -20.35 36.75
C GLN A 375 17.05 -20.12 37.90
N MET A 376 16.84 -20.85 39.00
CA MET A 376 17.77 -20.98 40.13
C MET A 376 17.99 -22.44 40.43
N THR A 377 19.01 -22.76 41.26
CA THR A 377 19.33 -24.14 41.68
C THR A 377 18.14 -24.81 42.36
N ALA A 378 17.34 -24.08 43.13
CA ALA A 378 16.20 -24.56 43.91
C ALA A 378 14.82 -24.33 43.24
N GLY A 379 14.77 -23.90 41.97
CA GLY A 379 13.51 -23.63 41.26
C GLY A 379 13.54 -22.36 40.43
N MET A 380 12.38 -21.67 40.23
CA MET A 380 12.28 -20.44 39.50
C MET A 380 11.97 -19.26 40.42
N ARG A 381 12.60 -18.13 40.15
CA ARG A 381 12.25 -16.83 40.76
C ARG A 381 11.75 -15.83 39.73
N MET A 382 11.03 -14.83 40.19
CA MET A 382 10.69 -13.65 39.36
C MET A 382 11.81 -12.61 39.51
N ALA A 383 12.39 -12.21 38.37
CA ALA A 383 13.37 -11.12 38.27
C ALA A 383 12.65 -9.88 37.71
N ALA A 384 12.55 -8.82 38.53
CA ALA A 384 11.93 -7.57 38.12
C ALA A 384 12.86 -6.77 37.21
N HIS A 385 12.28 -6.18 36.19
CA HIS A 385 12.89 -5.14 35.37
C HIS A 385 12.47 -3.75 35.87
N ASN A 386 13.23 -2.72 35.54
CA ASN A 386 12.83 -1.35 35.84
C ASN A 386 11.50 -1.02 35.15
N PRO A 387 10.59 -0.32 35.83
CA PRO A 387 9.37 0.15 35.19
C PRO A 387 9.68 1.14 34.05
N VAL A 388 8.87 1.07 33.00
CA VAL A 388 8.95 1.96 31.84
C VAL A 388 7.64 2.74 31.75
N PHE A 389 7.73 4.07 31.63
CA PHE A 389 6.59 4.91 31.29
C PHE A 389 6.52 5.03 29.77
N VAL A 390 5.43 4.54 29.19
CA VAL A 390 5.10 4.68 27.79
C VAL A 390 4.19 5.90 27.65
N VAL A 391 4.74 7.00 27.15
CA VAL A 391 4.03 8.26 26.93
C VAL A 391 3.57 8.30 25.49
N THR A 392 2.28 8.50 25.26
CA THR A 392 1.67 8.62 23.93
C THR A 392 1.18 10.04 23.72
N GLY A 393 1.54 10.67 22.59
CA GLY A 393 0.98 11.93 22.14
C GLY A 393 0.25 11.73 20.82
N GLN A 394 -0.99 12.23 20.71
CA GLN A 394 -1.71 12.26 19.43
C GLN A 394 -1.89 13.71 18.99
N LYS A 395 -1.45 14.00 17.75
CA LYS A 395 -1.64 15.32 17.14
C LYS A 395 -3.10 15.50 16.75
N PRO A 396 -3.69 16.67 16.98
CA PRO A 396 -5.06 16.97 16.55
C PRO A 396 -5.32 16.78 15.07
#